data_a5e4c6ccc5ba1cbb4f88ca02071ed2a4
#
_entry.id   a5e4c6ccc5ba1cbb4f88ca02071ed2a4
#
_cell.length_a   1.000
_cell.length_b   1.000
_cell.length_c   1.000
_cell.angle_alpha   90.00
_cell.angle_beta   90.00
_cell.angle_gamma   90.00
#
_symmetry.space_group_name_H-M   'P 1'
#
loop_
_entity.id
_entity.type
_entity.pdbx_description
1 polymer ?
#
loop_
_entity_poly.entity_id
_entity_poly.type
_entity_poly.pdbx_seq_one_letter_code
_entity_poly.pdbx_strand_id
1 'polypeptide(L)'
;MLLALTLVCGIIYPLAVTGLVQLGFRDQAEGSLVRRGDELVGSRLMGQAFTAPEWFHPRPSSAGAGASGSLVAETDADGNEVTGADGQPVLAPADVSDVANNASGSSNLWPTNPELLAAVDERAAAYRTLNGLAEDAEVPVDAVTGSGSGVDPHISVANARLQAPRVARERNLAVEAVLELV
;
A
#
# COMPACT_ATOMS: atom_id res chain seq x y z
N MET A 1 -10.73 -22.94 -37.82
CA MET A 1 -9.61 -22.91 -36.85
C MET A 1 -9.77 -21.87 -35.78
N LEU A 2 -10.03 -20.59 -36.10
CA LEU A 2 -10.20 -19.51 -35.11
C LEU A 2 -11.27 -19.84 -34.05
N LEU A 3 -12.50 -20.20 -34.45
CA LEU A 3 -13.59 -20.55 -33.53
C LEU A 3 -13.24 -21.75 -32.64
N ALA A 4 -12.53 -22.77 -33.17
CA ALA A 4 -12.12 -23.90 -32.36
C ALA A 4 -11.10 -23.51 -31.28
N LEU A 5 -10.11 -22.66 -31.64
CA LEU A 5 -9.14 -22.14 -30.67
C LEU A 5 -9.78 -21.22 -29.65
N THR A 6 -10.72 -20.37 -30.06
CA THR A 6 -11.48 -19.51 -29.13
C THR A 6 -12.26 -20.36 -28.13
N LEU A 7 -12.91 -21.44 -28.57
CA LEU A 7 -13.64 -22.35 -27.66
C LEU A 7 -12.67 -23.05 -26.69
N VAL A 8 -11.57 -23.59 -27.20
CA VAL A 8 -10.61 -24.31 -26.36
C VAL A 8 -9.91 -23.38 -25.37
N CYS A 9 -9.31 -22.29 -25.84
CA CYS A 9 -8.52 -21.40 -24.99
C CYS A 9 -9.38 -20.42 -24.17
N GLY A 10 -10.57 -20.04 -24.66
CA GLY A 10 -11.43 -19.07 -24.00
C GLY A 10 -12.46 -19.67 -23.06
N ILE A 11 -12.80 -20.94 -23.20
CA ILE A 11 -13.83 -21.60 -22.39
C ILE A 11 -13.31 -22.88 -21.74
N ILE A 12 -12.90 -23.87 -22.52
CA ILE A 12 -12.58 -25.20 -21.98
C ILE A 12 -11.37 -25.14 -21.05
N TYR A 13 -10.27 -24.52 -21.49
CA TYR A 13 -9.05 -24.41 -20.71
C TYR A 13 -9.25 -23.62 -19.40
N PRO A 14 -9.82 -22.41 -19.39
CA PRO A 14 -10.05 -21.67 -18.14
C PRO A 14 -10.96 -22.43 -17.15
N LEU A 15 -12.03 -23.04 -17.64
CA LEU A 15 -12.93 -23.80 -16.76
C LEU A 15 -12.27 -25.07 -16.20
N ALA A 16 -11.49 -25.79 -17.01
CA ALA A 16 -10.75 -26.97 -16.55
C ALA A 16 -9.71 -26.61 -15.49
N VAL A 17 -8.92 -25.53 -15.72
CA VAL A 17 -7.93 -25.05 -14.75
C VAL A 17 -8.63 -24.58 -13.46
N THR A 18 -9.71 -23.80 -13.56
CA THR A 18 -10.49 -23.36 -12.41
C THR A 18 -10.99 -24.56 -11.58
N GLY A 19 -11.56 -25.56 -12.23
CA GLY A 19 -12.03 -26.77 -11.56
C GLY A 19 -10.91 -27.53 -10.83
N LEU A 20 -9.75 -27.71 -11.47
CA LEU A 20 -8.59 -28.38 -10.86
C LEU A 20 -8.03 -27.59 -9.67
N VAL A 21 -7.89 -26.27 -9.81
CA VAL A 21 -7.35 -25.41 -8.74
C VAL A 21 -8.32 -25.32 -7.56
N GLN A 22 -9.62 -25.26 -7.80
CA GLN A 22 -10.66 -25.31 -6.76
C GLN A 22 -10.63 -26.62 -5.97
N LEU A 23 -10.29 -27.74 -6.60
CA LEU A 23 -10.19 -29.03 -5.92
C LEU A 23 -8.90 -29.18 -5.09
N GLY A 24 -7.77 -28.69 -5.60
CA GLY A 24 -6.44 -28.90 -4.97
C GLY A 24 -5.93 -27.72 -4.14
N PHE A 25 -6.34 -26.50 -4.46
CA PHE A 25 -5.80 -25.25 -3.93
C PHE A 25 -6.89 -24.21 -3.66
N ARG A 26 -7.94 -24.63 -2.98
CA ARG A 26 -9.14 -23.82 -2.80
C ARG A 26 -8.86 -22.46 -2.14
N ASP A 27 -8.07 -22.42 -1.07
CA ASP A 27 -7.72 -21.19 -0.35
C ASP A 27 -7.05 -20.16 -1.29
N GLN A 28 -6.10 -20.62 -2.11
CA GLN A 28 -5.41 -19.78 -3.10
C GLN A 28 -6.34 -19.37 -4.24
N ALA A 29 -7.20 -20.29 -4.71
CA ALA A 29 -8.16 -20.03 -5.77
C ALA A 29 -9.22 -18.99 -5.36
N GLU A 30 -9.55 -18.92 -4.07
CA GLU A 30 -10.47 -17.94 -3.50
C GLU A 30 -9.76 -16.63 -3.06
N GLY A 31 -8.44 -16.48 -3.32
CA GLY A 31 -7.68 -15.25 -3.06
C GLY A 31 -7.05 -15.18 -1.68
N SER A 32 -6.82 -16.31 -1.00
CA SER A 32 -6.14 -16.38 0.31
C SER A 32 -6.78 -15.44 1.35
N LEU A 33 -8.10 -15.47 1.43
CA LEU A 33 -8.90 -14.56 2.24
C LEU A 33 -8.67 -14.76 3.74
N VAL A 34 -8.58 -13.66 4.47
CA VAL A 34 -8.45 -13.63 5.93
C VAL A 34 -9.80 -13.28 6.55
N ARG A 35 -10.23 -14.11 7.49
CA ARG A 35 -11.48 -13.91 8.23
C ARG A 35 -11.22 -13.75 9.72
N ARG A 36 -12.01 -12.90 10.37
CA ARG A 36 -12.09 -12.79 11.82
C ARG A 36 -13.51 -13.16 12.25
N GLY A 37 -13.69 -14.41 12.70
CA GLY A 37 -15.02 -14.99 12.84
C GLY A 37 -15.69 -15.11 11.47
N ASP A 38 -16.88 -14.56 11.30
CA ASP A 38 -17.64 -14.59 10.03
C ASP A 38 -17.33 -13.40 9.11
N GLU A 39 -16.59 -12.40 9.62
CA GLU A 39 -16.25 -11.18 8.86
C GLU A 39 -15.01 -11.40 7.99
N LEU A 40 -15.12 -11.01 6.71
CA LEU A 40 -13.99 -10.96 5.79
C LEU A 40 -13.20 -9.67 6.03
N VAL A 41 -11.95 -9.78 6.50
CA VAL A 41 -11.10 -8.63 6.85
C VAL A 41 -10.04 -8.29 5.80
N GLY A 42 -9.81 -9.15 4.82
CA GLY A 42 -8.86 -8.88 3.75
C GLY A 42 -8.31 -10.15 3.09
N SER A 43 -7.17 -10.01 2.42
CA SER A 43 -6.41 -11.12 1.82
C SER A 43 -4.96 -11.06 2.28
N ARG A 44 -4.33 -12.23 2.43
CA ARG A 44 -2.89 -12.33 2.72
C ARG A 44 -2.00 -11.81 1.59
N LEU A 45 -2.56 -11.68 0.39
CA LEU A 45 -1.83 -11.27 -0.81
C LEU A 45 -1.94 -9.77 -1.10
N MET A 46 -2.79 -9.05 -0.36
CA MET A 46 -3.06 -7.63 -0.59
C MET A 46 -2.74 -6.81 0.66
N GLY A 47 -1.92 -5.78 0.47
CA GLY A 47 -1.64 -4.80 1.50
C GLY A 47 -2.89 -4.02 1.90
N GLN A 48 -2.92 -3.63 3.16
CA GLN A 48 -3.93 -2.74 3.73
C GLN A 48 -3.28 -1.38 3.99
N ALA A 49 -4.04 -0.32 3.83
CA ALA A 49 -3.57 1.03 4.14
C ALA A 49 -3.63 1.25 5.66
N PHE A 50 -2.52 1.02 6.34
CA PHE A 50 -2.34 1.37 7.74
C PHE A 50 -1.64 2.72 7.83
N THR A 51 -2.34 3.76 8.30
CA THR A 51 -1.83 5.15 8.38
C THR A 51 -1.68 5.66 9.79
N ALA A 52 -2.37 5.06 10.76
CA ALA A 52 -2.23 5.47 12.15
C ALA A 52 -0.81 5.13 12.67
N PRO A 53 -0.22 5.99 13.53
CA PRO A 53 1.18 5.91 13.92
C PRO A 53 1.54 4.65 14.71
N GLU A 54 0.59 3.96 15.30
CA GLU A 54 0.78 2.70 16.01
C GLU A 54 0.98 1.48 15.11
N TRP A 55 0.84 1.64 13.78
CA TRP A 55 0.99 0.55 12.82
C TRP A 55 2.28 0.67 12.01
N PHE A 56 2.77 -0.45 11.53
CA PHE A 56 3.76 -0.43 10.45
C PHE A 56 3.09 0.08 9.18
N HIS A 57 3.68 1.10 8.58
CA HIS A 57 3.18 1.65 7.33
C HIS A 57 3.68 0.81 6.15
N PRO A 58 2.81 0.51 5.19
CA PRO A 58 3.17 -0.21 3.96
C PRO A 58 3.98 0.68 3.01
N ARG A 59 4.29 0.11 1.84
CA ARG A 59 4.86 0.87 0.71
C ARG A 59 3.88 1.94 0.23
N PRO A 60 4.38 3.06 -0.32
CA PRO A 60 3.52 4.01 -1.04
C PRO A 60 2.74 3.33 -2.15
N SER A 61 1.49 3.72 -2.34
CA SER A 61 0.62 3.17 -3.37
C SER A 61 0.19 4.25 -4.35
N SER A 62 0.00 3.85 -5.61
CA SER A 62 -0.62 4.66 -6.66
C SER A 62 -1.92 4.00 -7.16
N ALA A 63 -2.46 3.05 -6.40
CA ALA A 63 -3.68 2.32 -6.74
C ALA A 63 -4.91 3.07 -6.23
N GLY A 64 -5.69 3.62 -7.13
CA GLY A 64 -6.96 4.31 -6.83
C GLY A 64 -6.81 5.73 -6.25
N ALA A 65 -7.91 6.41 -6.09
CA ALA A 65 -7.99 7.66 -5.34
C ALA A 65 -7.84 7.35 -3.85
N GLY A 66 -6.86 7.95 -3.17
CA GLY A 66 -6.54 7.66 -1.77
C GLY A 66 -5.50 6.56 -1.57
N ALA A 67 -4.68 6.29 -2.57
CA ALA A 67 -3.53 5.41 -2.47
C ALA A 67 -2.63 5.80 -1.29
N SER A 68 -2.24 4.83 -0.45
CA SER A 68 -1.38 5.05 0.73
C SER A 68 -0.12 5.85 0.35
N GLY A 69 0.13 6.94 1.04
CA GLY A 69 1.23 7.87 0.75
C GLY A 69 0.96 8.84 -0.40
N SER A 70 -0.23 8.85 -0.99
CA SER A 70 -0.66 9.96 -1.85
C SER A 70 -1.07 11.14 -0.97
N LEU A 71 -0.52 12.30 -1.28
CA LEU A 71 -1.08 13.54 -0.78
C LEU A 71 -2.28 13.90 -1.67
N VAL A 72 -3.42 14.11 -1.05
CA VAL A 72 -4.62 14.62 -1.73
C VAL A 72 -4.90 16.03 -1.21
N ALA A 73 -5.54 16.84 -2.03
CA ALA A 73 -6.00 18.13 -1.56
C ALA A 73 -6.93 17.93 -0.35
N GLU A 74 -6.61 18.57 0.77
CA GLU A 74 -7.47 18.56 1.94
C GLU A 74 -8.80 19.20 1.56
N THR A 75 -9.91 18.57 1.94
CA THR A 75 -11.23 19.10 1.72
C THR A 75 -11.88 19.54 3.03
N ASP A 76 -12.58 20.66 3.03
CA ASP A 76 -13.35 21.12 4.17
C ASP A 76 -14.62 20.25 4.37
N ALA A 77 -15.38 20.54 5.42
CA ALA A 77 -16.61 19.81 5.74
C ALA A 77 -17.70 19.90 4.65
N ASP A 78 -17.57 20.87 3.74
CA ASP A 78 -18.48 21.11 2.63
C ASP A 78 -17.97 20.50 1.31
N GLY A 79 -16.80 19.84 1.34
CA GLY A 79 -16.18 19.14 0.20
C GLY A 79 -15.39 20.04 -0.74
N ASN A 80 -15.04 21.28 -0.35
CA ASN A 80 -14.21 22.17 -1.15
C ASN A 80 -12.74 21.98 -0.80
N GLU A 81 -11.85 22.13 -1.79
CA GLU A 81 -10.40 22.07 -1.56
C GLU A 81 -9.94 23.21 -0.63
N VAL A 82 -9.22 22.85 0.44
CA VAL A 82 -8.58 23.81 1.33
C VAL A 82 -7.33 24.34 0.65
N THR A 83 -7.26 25.67 0.46
CA THR A 83 -6.10 26.33 -0.13
C THR A 83 -5.29 27.05 0.96
N GLY A 84 -3.97 26.90 0.89
CA GLY A 84 -3.04 27.64 1.74
C GLY A 84 -3.00 29.14 1.41
N ALA A 85 -2.26 29.89 2.22
CA ALA A 85 -2.09 31.33 2.03
C ALA A 85 -1.36 31.71 0.73
N ASP A 86 -0.72 30.76 0.09
CA ASP A 86 -0.03 30.84 -1.21
C ASP A 86 -0.94 30.52 -2.40
N GLY A 87 -2.21 30.18 -2.14
CA GLY A 87 -3.20 29.81 -3.15
C GLY A 87 -3.04 28.41 -3.72
N GLN A 88 -2.14 27.58 -3.13
CA GLN A 88 -1.99 26.18 -3.49
C GLN A 88 -2.90 25.30 -2.62
N PRO A 89 -3.36 24.14 -3.12
CA PRO A 89 -4.08 23.19 -2.30
C PRO A 89 -3.23 22.76 -1.10
N VAL A 90 -3.80 22.76 0.10
CA VAL A 90 -3.19 22.12 1.26
C VAL A 90 -3.25 20.63 1.01
N LEU A 91 -2.09 19.98 0.99
CA LEU A 91 -2.00 18.55 0.77
C LEU A 91 -1.99 17.84 2.11
N ALA A 92 -2.95 16.97 2.33
CA ALA A 92 -3.01 16.08 3.47
C ALA A 92 -2.80 14.63 3.02
N PRO A 93 -2.30 13.74 3.90
CA PRO A 93 -2.34 12.32 3.62
C PRO A 93 -3.78 11.91 3.30
N ALA A 94 -3.97 11.17 2.20
CA ALA A 94 -5.29 10.66 1.86
C ALA A 94 -5.89 9.95 3.07
N ASP A 95 -7.11 10.31 3.45
CA ASP A 95 -7.84 9.52 4.45
C ASP A 95 -8.13 8.15 3.83
N VAL A 96 -7.42 7.17 4.31
CA VAL A 96 -7.44 5.80 3.78
C VAL A 96 -8.59 4.96 4.32
N SER A 97 -9.48 5.55 5.13
CA SER A 97 -10.68 4.87 5.63
C SER A 97 -11.58 4.37 4.49
N ASP A 98 -11.51 5.03 3.32
CA ASP A 98 -12.31 4.71 2.13
C ASP A 98 -11.51 4.04 0.99
N VAL A 99 -10.25 3.66 1.21
CA VAL A 99 -9.50 2.92 0.20
C VAL A 99 -10.05 1.50 0.12
N ALA A 100 -11.04 1.35 -0.72
CA ALA A 100 -11.43 0.03 -1.18
C ALA A 100 -10.22 -0.58 -1.90
N ASN A 101 -9.69 -1.71 -1.39
CA ASN A 101 -8.63 -2.50 -2.04
C ASN A 101 -9.16 -3.17 -3.33
N ASN A 102 -9.96 -2.43 -4.10
CA ASN A 102 -10.61 -2.89 -5.34
C ASN A 102 -9.90 -2.38 -6.60
N ALA A 103 -8.80 -1.64 -6.42
CA ALA A 103 -7.99 -1.11 -7.50
C ALA A 103 -6.53 -1.58 -7.37
N SER A 104 -5.89 -1.79 -8.49
CA SER A 104 -4.46 -2.07 -8.60
C SER A 104 -3.86 -1.14 -9.64
N GLY A 105 -2.70 -0.56 -9.36
CA GLY A 105 -2.06 0.37 -10.28
C GLY A 105 -0.71 0.87 -9.77
N SER A 106 0.06 1.42 -10.70
CA SER A 106 1.34 2.05 -10.43
C SER A 106 1.42 3.41 -11.12
N SER A 107 2.38 4.24 -10.70
CA SER A 107 2.59 5.57 -11.32
C SER A 107 3.02 5.48 -12.79
N ASN A 108 3.62 4.36 -13.20
CA ASN A 108 4.21 4.15 -14.53
C ASN A 108 5.27 5.21 -14.93
N LEU A 109 5.81 5.93 -13.95
CA LEU A 109 6.85 6.94 -14.18
C LEU A 109 8.22 6.27 -14.33
N TRP A 110 9.02 6.78 -15.27
CA TRP A 110 10.40 6.33 -15.49
C TRP A 110 11.31 6.79 -14.35
N PRO A 111 12.42 6.07 -14.06
CA PRO A 111 13.35 6.43 -12.99
C PRO A 111 13.95 7.84 -13.09
N THR A 112 14.02 8.41 -14.29
CA THR A 112 14.54 9.77 -14.54
C THR A 112 13.42 10.82 -14.64
N ASN A 113 12.17 10.46 -14.39
CA ASN A 113 11.07 11.42 -14.44
C ASN A 113 11.18 12.38 -13.24
N PRO A 114 11.19 13.71 -13.45
CA PRO A 114 11.31 14.69 -12.37
C PRO A 114 10.18 14.63 -11.34
N GLU A 115 8.97 14.26 -11.74
CA GLU A 115 7.84 14.08 -10.81
C GLU A 115 8.08 12.89 -9.87
N LEU A 116 8.64 11.78 -10.38
CA LEU A 116 9.00 10.64 -9.54
C LEU A 116 10.09 11.01 -8.55
N LEU A 117 11.13 11.72 -9.00
CA LEU A 117 12.24 12.14 -8.13
C LEU A 117 11.74 13.07 -7.03
N ALA A 118 10.94 14.07 -7.37
CA ALA A 118 10.33 14.98 -6.39
C ALA A 118 9.46 14.23 -5.38
N ALA A 119 8.62 13.30 -5.83
CA ALA A 119 7.78 12.49 -4.95
C ALA A 119 8.60 11.57 -4.02
N VAL A 120 9.74 11.05 -4.48
CA VAL A 120 10.66 10.25 -3.64
C VAL A 120 11.30 11.12 -2.57
N ASP A 121 11.77 12.32 -2.91
CA ASP A 121 12.38 13.26 -1.96
C ASP A 121 11.38 13.70 -0.89
N GLU A 122 10.17 14.03 -1.28
CA GLU A 122 9.08 14.40 -0.37
C GLU A 122 8.73 13.25 0.60
N ARG A 123 8.55 12.03 0.07
CA ARG A 123 8.28 10.84 0.89
C ARG A 123 9.43 10.53 1.84
N ALA A 124 10.67 10.72 1.41
CA ALA A 124 11.83 10.53 2.26
C ALA A 124 11.87 11.52 3.44
N ALA A 125 11.55 12.78 3.18
CA ALA A 125 11.46 13.80 4.23
C ALA A 125 10.31 13.48 5.21
N ALA A 126 9.13 13.15 4.70
CA ALA A 126 7.98 12.76 5.50
C ALA A 126 8.25 11.50 6.34
N TYR A 127 8.91 10.48 5.76
CA TYR A 127 9.28 9.26 6.46
C TYR A 127 10.24 9.52 7.63
N ARG A 128 11.26 10.37 7.42
CA ARG A 128 12.20 10.76 8.48
C ARG A 128 11.49 11.47 9.62
N THR A 129 10.65 12.43 9.30
CA THR A 129 9.85 13.19 10.29
C THR A 129 8.96 12.27 11.10
N LEU A 130 8.19 11.40 10.44
CA LEU A 130 7.27 10.47 11.08
C LEU A 130 7.98 9.50 12.03
N ASN A 131 9.14 9.00 11.65
CA ASN A 131 9.88 8.02 12.44
C ASN A 131 10.93 8.65 13.37
N GLY A 132 11.03 9.99 13.43
CA GLY A 132 11.97 10.70 14.30
C GLY A 132 13.44 10.47 13.91
N LEU A 133 13.72 10.33 12.63
CA LEU A 133 15.08 10.12 12.10
C LEU A 133 15.79 11.46 11.82
N ALA A 134 17.12 11.45 11.75
CA ALA A 134 17.90 12.58 11.31
C ALA A 134 17.61 12.94 9.84
N GLU A 135 17.81 14.21 9.47
CA GLU A 135 17.55 14.69 8.10
C GLU A 135 18.37 13.98 7.03
N ASP A 136 19.58 13.52 7.38
CA ASP A 136 20.50 12.80 6.52
C ASP A 136 20.39 11.27 6.63
N ALA A 137 19.48 10.75 7.46
CA ALA A 137 19.32 9.31 7.63
C ALA A 137 18.92 8.66 6.31
N GLU A 138 19.53 7.51 6.01
CA GLU A 138 19.17 6.71 4.86
C GLU A 138 17.75 6.14 5.02
N VAL A 139 16.94 6.28 3.97
CA VAL A 139 15.56 5.75 3.92
C VAL A 139 15.52 4.57 2.98
N PRO A 140 14.94 3.43 3.40
CA PRO A 140 14.79 2.26 2.54
C PRO A 140 13.98 2.56 1.28
N VAL A 141 14.38 1.97 0.16
CA VAL A 141 13.76 2.21 -1.14
C VAL A 141 12.26 1.88 -1.14
N ASP A 142 11.86 0.82 -0.45
CA ASP A 142 10.46 0.42 -0.33
C ASP A 142 9.62 1.36 0.56
N ALA A 143 10.25 2.20 1.36
CA ALA A 143 9.53 3.23 2.12
C ALA A 143 9.13 4.46 1.26
N VAL A 144 9.78 4.65 0.09
CA VAL A 144 9.58 5.84 -0.75
C VAL A 144 9.11 5.51 -2.17
N THR A 145 9.18 4.23 -2.58
CA THR A 145 8.78 3.80 -3.91
C THR A 145 7.55 2.90 -3.87
N GLY A 146 6.58 3.19 -4.72
CA GLY A 146 5.39 2.36 -4.91
C GLY A 146 5.73 0.98 -5.48
N SER A 147 4.83 0.02 -5.27
CA SER A 147 4.88 -1.26 -5.98
C SER A 147 4.21 -1.16 -7.35
N GLY A 148 4.47 -2.13 -8.24
CA GLY A 148 3.80 -2.21 -9.53
C GLY A 148 2.30 -2.50 -9.42
N SER A 149 1.87 -3.15 -8.36
CA SER A 149 0.44 -3.41 -8.08
C SER A 149 -0.22 -2.30 -7.28
N GLY A 150 0.53 -1.54 -6.49
CA GLY A 150 0.00 -0.58 -5.51
C GLY A 150 -0.62 -1.24 -4.28
N VAL A 151 -0.62 -2.57 -4.19
CA VAL A 151 -1.22 -3.34 -3.08
C VAL A 151 -0.28 -4.40 -2.51
N ASP A 152 1.03 -4.19 -2.63
CA ASP A 152 2.05 -5.09 -2.08
C ASP A 152 1.99 -5.07 -0.54
N PRO A 153 1.76 -6.22 0.13
CA PRO A 153 1.70 -6.29 1.59
C PRO A 153 3.06 -6.26 2.29
N HIS A 154 4.15 -6.35 1.54
CA HIS A 154 5.49 -6.55 2.11
C HIS A 154 6.23 -5.23 2.27
N ILE A 155 7.00 -5.15 3.35
CA ILE A 155 8.05 -4.15 3.56
C ILE A 155 9.37 -4.86 3.85
N SER A 156 10.49 -4.19 3.59
CA SER A 156 11.80 -4.75 3.91
C SER A 156 12.03 -4.80 5.43
N VAL A 157 12.88 -5.73 5.86
CA VAL A 157 13.34 -5.80 7.27
C VAL A 157 14.00 -4.49 7.71
N ALA A 158 14.73 -3.83 6.80
CA ALA A 158 15.33 -2.51 7.08
C ALA A 158 14.25 -1.46 7.36
N ASN A 159 13.19 -1.42 6.56
CA ASN A 159 12.07 -0.52 6.74
C ASN A 159 11.33 -0.82 8.06
N ALA A 160 11.03 -2.08 8.33
CA ALA A 160 10.36 -2.47 9.57
C ALA A 160 11.18 -2.06 10.82
N ARG A 161 12.50 -2.28 10.82
CA ARG A 161 13.39 -1.90 11.92
C ARG A 161 13.43 -0.39 12.16
N LEU A 162 13.38 0.43 11.11
CA LEU A 162 13.34 1.90 11.27
C LEU A 162 12.00 2.39 11.80
N GLN A 163 10.90 1.69 11.51
CA GLN A 163 9.58 2.02 12.04
C GLN A 163 9.35 1.50 13.48
N ALA A 164 10.06 0.44 13.89
CA ALA A 164 9.84 -0.23 15.17
C ALA A 164 9.87 0.71 16.39
N PRO A 165 10.80 1.68 16.53
CA PRO A 165 10.80 2.60 17.65
C PRO A 165 9.54 3.47 17.75
N ARG A 166 9.01 3.94 16.61
CA ARG A 166 7.75 4.66 16.55
C ARG A 166 6.59 3.78 17.00
N VAL A 167 6.46 2.61 16.40
CA VAL A 167 5.39 1.64 16.72
C VAL A 167 5.43 1.26 18.21
N ALA A 168 6.60 1.01 18.77
CA ALA A 168 6.79 0.69 20.18
C ALA A 168 6.31 1.84 21.08
N ARG A 169 6.72 3.08 20.77
CA ARG A 169 6.32 4.27 21.50
C ARG A 169 4.80 4.45 21.50
N GLU A 170 4.17 4.41 20.34
CA GLU A 170 2.73 4.64 20.18
C GLU A 170 1.88 3.53 20.84
N ARG A 171 2.44 2.33 20.95
CA ARG A 171 1.78 1.20 21.61
C ARG A 171 2.17 1.00 23.07
N ASN A 172 3.04 1.85 23.63
CA ASN A 172 3.59 1.70 24.98
C ASN A 172 4.26 0.32 25.20
N LEU A 173 5.04 -0.13 24.22
CA LEU A 173 5.82 -1.37 24.23
C LEU A 173 7.30 -1.07 24.34
N ALA A 174 8.10 -2.06 24.80
CA ALA A 174 9.55 -2.02 24.65
C ALA A 174 9.93 -2.19 23.15
N VAL A 175 10.92 -1.44 22.70
CA VAL A 175 11.37 -1.50 21.29
C VAL A 175 11.85 -2.90 20.93
N GLU A 176 12.54 -3.56 21.88
CA GLU A 176 13.06 -4.91 21.75
C GLU A 176 11.94 -5.93 21.45
N ALA A 177 10.79 -5.80 22.15
CA ALA A 177 9.64 -6.68 21.93
C ALA A 177 9.03 -6.49 20.52
N VAL A 178 9.09 -5.29 19.95
CA VAL A 178 8.65 -5.06 18.57
C VAL A 178 9.68 -5.59 17.57
N LEU A 179 10.99 -5.43 17.85
CA LEU A 179 12.06 -5.92 17.00
C LEU A 179 12.15 -7.46 16.94
N GLU A 180 11.72 -8.15 17.99
CA GLU A 180 11.62 -9.62 17.99
C GLU A 180 10.58 -10.18 17.00
N LEU A 181 9.63 -9.32 16.56
CA LEU A 181 8.61 -9.68 15.57
C LEU A 181 9.04 -9.39 14.12
N VAL A 182 10.17 -8.70 13.93
CA VAL A 182 10.74 -8.29 12.64
C VAL A 182 11.89 -9.23 12.23
#